data_a8f564f4ff629a814abc63d3a6c1d6dc
#
_entry.id   a8f564f4ff629a814abc63d3a6c1d6dc
#
_cell.length_a   1.000
_cell.length_b   1.000
_cell.length_c   1.000
_cell.angle_alpha   90.00
_cell.angle_beta   90.00
_cell.angle_gamma   90.00
#
_symmetry.space_group_name_H-M   'P 1'
#
loop_
_entity.id
_entity.type
_entity.pdbx_description
1 polymer ?
#
loop_
_entity_poly.entity_id
_entity_poly.type
_entity_poly.pdbx_seq_one_letter_code
_entity_poly.pdbx_strand_id
1 'polypeptide(L)'
;MSDRVRVTHPEKVLFPDDGITKGELVDYYRTVAPRMVPLISGRPVTMQRFPDGIGRGGFLQKQVGRHFPDWIERVTAPNRRTRQATVRDEVTYAVCRGPADLAYLANQGCITPHVWLSRTPDIHHPDQMVFDLDPASEDVRVLRSAAAALHGLLEELGLASFLKSSGSRGLHVVVPLVPAVDTDTVKAFSIAVAEVLAARHPDDFTVEGRIANRHGRLYLDIGRNGYAQTMAAPYAVRGRPGAPVSVPLDWSELDDFVPGAHTLRTIADRLAAPDPWAGLDAAASRLEAAGARLAELG
;
A
#
# COMPACT_ATOMS: atom_id res chain seq x y z
N MET A 1 7.77 20.97 -18.68
CA MET A 1 8.40 21.09 -17.34
C MET A 1 9.77 20.46 -17.44
N SER A 2 10.83 21.23 -17.16
CA SER A 2 12.21 20.72 -17.17
C SER A 2 12.33 19.51 -16.25
N ASP A 3 12.83 18.40 -16.76
CA ASP A 3 13.03 17.17 -16.01
C ASP A 3 14.11 17.41 -14.94
N ARG A 4 13.69 17.64 -13.70
CA ARG A 4 14.60 17.90 -12.56
C ARG A 4 15.50 16.70 -12.23
N VAL A 5 15.20 15.53 -12.80
CA VAL A 5 15.88 14.29 -12.45
C VAL A 5 16.65 13.75 -13.65
N ARG A 6 17.97 13.92 -13.58
CA ARG A 6 18.89 13.21 -14.48
C ARG A 6 19.05 11.77 -13.99
N VAL A 7 18.66 10.81 -14.82
CA VAL A 7 18.82 9.39 -14.51
C VAL A 7 20.31 9.00 -14.61
N THR A 8 20.81 8.39 -13.53
CA THR A 8 22.19 7.86 -13.50
C THR A 8 22.18 6.37 -13.80
N HIS A 9 23.07 5.91 -14.69
CA HIS A 9 23.17 4.52 -15.12
C HIS A 9 21.80 3.95 -15.55
N PRO A 10 21.12 4.57 -16.56
CA PRO A 10 19.79 4.12 -17.00
C PRO A 10 19.79 2.69 -17.54
N GLU A 11 20.94 2.23 -18.07
CA GLU A 11 21.19 0.90 -18.61
C GLU A 11 21.29 -0.19 -17.53
N LYS A 12 21.42 0.17 -16.24
CA LYS A 12 21.58 -0.81 -15.16
C LYS A 12 20.36 -1.70 -15.06
N VAL A 13 20.54 -3.01 -15.26
CA VAL A 13 19.48 -4.00 -15.15
C VAL A 13 19.07 -4.18 -13.68
N LEU A 14 17.79 -3.97 -13.37
CA LEU A 14 17.21 -4.15 -12.04
C LEU A 14 16.44 -5.46 -11.90
N PHE A 15 15.89 -5.98 -13.00
CA PHE A 15 15.18 -7.26 -13.05
C PHE A 15 15.93 -8.17 -14.04
N PRO A 16 16.82 -9.04 -13.58
CA PRO A 16 17.71 -9.80 -14.46
C PRO A 16 16.98 -10.70 -15.45
N ASP A 17 15.93 -11.39 -15.01
CA ASP A 17 15.18 -12.35 -15.82
C ASP A 17 14.34 -11.66 -16.91
N ASP A 18 13.93 -10.42 -16.65
CA ASP A 18 13.05 -9.64 -17.52
C ASP A 18 13.83 -8.61 -18.38
N GLY A 19 15.11 -8.41 -18.07
CA GLY A 19 15.97 -7.39 -18.68
C GLY A 19 15.50 -5.96 -18.43
N ILE A 20 14.66 -5.71 -17.38
CA ILE A 20 14.14 -4.38 -17.07
C ILE A 20 15.24 -3.55 -16.43
N THR A 21 15.45 -2.37 -16.98
CA THR A 21 16.51 -1.44 -16.58
C THR A 21 16.01 -0.38 -15.58
N LYS A 22 16.96 0.33 -14.97
CA LYS A 22 16.64 1.49 -14.13
C LYS A 22 15.99 2.63 -14.93
N GLY A 23 16.39 2.81 -16.19
CA GLY A 23 15.74 3.77 -17.10
C GLY A 23 14.26 3.46 -17.27
N GLU A 24 13.92 2.21 -17.61
CA GLU A 24 12.54 1.76 -17.75
C GLU A 24 11.73 1.94 -16.44
N LEU A 25 12.33 1.67 -15.26
CA LEU A 25 11.67 1.89 -13.98
C LEU A 25 11.37 3.38 -13.75
N VAL A 26 12.31 4.28 -14.05
CA VAL A 26 12.10 5.73 -13.90
C VAL A 26 11.02 6.22 -14.87
N ASP A 27 11.04 5.76 -16.11
CA ASP A 27 10.05 6.14 -17.14
C ASP A 27 8.66 5.59 -16.78
N TYR A 28 8.59 4.39 -16.23
CA TYR A 28 7.36 3.85 -15.66
C TYR A 28 6.76 4.79 -14.60
N TYR A 29 7.56 5.21 -13.60
CA TYR A 29 7.06 6.10 -12.54
C TYR A 29 6.68 7.50 -13.06
N ARG A 30 7.31 7.99 -14.13
CA ARG A 30 6.87 9.19 -14.82
C ARG A 30 5.50 8.99 -15.49
N THR A 31 5.30 7.84 -16.12
CA THR A 31 4.08 7.47 -16.84
C THR A 31 2.89 7.32 -15.88
N VAL A 32 3.06 6.65 -14.75
CA VAL A 32 1.97 6.44 -13.78
C VAL A 32 1.75 7.62 -12.83
N ALA A 33 2.65 8.61 -12.82
CA ALA A 33 2.59 9.74 -11.89
C ALA A 33 1.23 10.47 -11.89
N PRO A 34 0.54 10.72 -13.02
CA PRO A 34 -0.76 11.38 -13.01
C PRO A 34 -1.83 10.63 -12.20
N ARG A 35 -1.77 9.30 -12.16
CA ARG A 35 -2.66 8.44 -11.36
C ARG A 35 -2.14 8.22 -9.95
N MET A 36 -0.84 8.03 -9.80
CA MET A 36 -0.22 7.65 -8.53
C MET A 36 -0.07 8.83 -7.57
N VAL A 37 0.40 9.99 -8.05
CA VAL A 37 0.71 11.14 -7.19
C VAL A 37 -0.48 11.61 -6.35
N PRO A 38 -1.71 11.75 -6.87
CA PRO A 38 -2.85 12.15 -6.05
C PRO A 38 -3.10 11.21 -4.86
N LEU A 39 -2.88 9.90 -5.04
CA LEU A 39 -3.12 8.88 -4.03
C LEU A 39 -2.07 8.86 -2.91
N ILE A 40 -0.84 9.29 -3.22
CA ILE A 40 0.30 9.24 -2.28
C ILE A 40 0.79 10.61 -1.81
N SER A 41 0.28 11.69 -2.37
CA SER A 41 0.72 13.06 -2.04
C SER A 41 0.58 13.32 -0.54
N GLY A 42 1.65 13.82 0.07
CA GLY A 42 1.70 14.11 1.49
C GLY A 42 1.96 12.91 2.39
N ARG A 43 2.09 11.70 1.87
CA ARG A 43 2.37 10.52 2.69
C ARG A 43 3.87 10.32 2.89
N PRO A 44 4.33 10.02 4.13
CA PRO A 44 5.70 9.60 4.37
C PRO A 44 5.98 8.28 3.62
N VAL A 45 7.16 8.19 2.99
CA VAL A 45 7.54 7.05 2.15
C VAL A 45 8.63 6.22 2.82
N THR A 46 8.41 4.92 2.90
CA THR A 46 9.45 3.91 3.16
C THR A 46 9.85 3.32 1.81
N MET A 47 11.11 3.44 1.45
CA MET A 47 11.64 2.97 0.17
C MET A 47 12.08 1.51 0.28
N GLN A 48 11.51 0.61 -0.52
CA GLN A 48 12.11 -0.71 -0.72
C GLN A 48 13.07 -0.61 -1.90
N ARG A 49 14.36 -0.60 -1.58
CA ARG A 49 15.44 -0.33 -2.53
C ARG A 49 16.16 -1.61 -2.93
N PHE A 50 16.50 -1.68 -4.21
CA PHE A 50 17.31 -2.73 -4.80
C PHE A 50 18.41 -2.09 -5.67
N PRO A 51 19.45 -1.49 -5.05
CA PRO A 51 20.46 -0.76 -5.79
C PRO A 51 21.18 -1.61 -6.83
N ASP A 52 21.32 -2.91 -6.57
CA ASP A 52 22.00 -3.87 -7.44
C ASP A 52 21.07 -4.86 -8.13
N GLY A 53 19.77 -4.49 -8.23
CA GLY A 53 18.73 -5.32 -8.81
C GLY A 53 18.16 -6.36 -7.84
N ILE A 54 16.99 -6.91 -8.21
CA ILE A 54 16.25 -7.84 -7.33
C ILE A 54 17.00 -9.13 -7.03
N GLY A 55 17.87 -9.58 -7.93
CA GLY A 55 18.68 -10.79 -7.75
C GLY A 55 19.76 -10.69 -6.66
N ARG A 56 20.10 -9.48 -6.22
CA ARG A 56 21.08 -9.22 -5.15
C ARG A 56 20.44 -8.92 -3.80
N GLY A 57 19.10 -9.02 -3.72
CA GLY A 57 18.34 -8.65 -2.55
C GLY A 57 18.15 -7.14 -2.39
N GLY A 58 17.26 -6.76 -1.49
CA GLY A 58 16.92 -5.37 -1.22
C GLY A 58 16.74 -5.10 0.26
N PHE A 59 16.57 -3.83 0.60
CA PHE A 59 16.37 -3.39 1.98
C PHE A 59 15.31 -2.27 2.07
N LEU A 60 14.73 -2.12 3.24
CA LEU A 60 13.81 -1.03 3.54
C LEU A 60 14.60 0.16 4.09
N GLN A 61 14.47 1.30 3.44
CA GLN A 61 15.04 2.57 3.89
C GLN A 61 13.92 3.54 4.26
N LYS A 62 13.91 3.96 5.50
CA LYS A 62 12.99 4.97 6.04
C LYS A 62 13.66 6.34 6.04
N GLN A 63 14.85 6.41 6.62
CA GLN A 63 15.62 7.65 6.74
C GLN A 63 16.08 8.16 5.38
N VAL A 64 15.76 9.41 5.05
CA VAL A 64 16.32 10.08 3.87
C VAL A 64 17.84 10.23 4.01
N GLY A 65 18.56 9.96 2.91
CA GLY A 65 20.00 10.17 2.86
C GLY A 65 20.38 11.65 2.77
N ARG A 66 21.59 12.01 3.22
CA ARG A 66 22.11 13.39 3.13
C ARG A 66 22.21 13.91 1.69
N HIS A 67 22.29 13.01 0.71
CA HIS A 67 22.38 13.32 -0.73
C HIS A 67 21.02 13.61 -1.37
N PHE A 68 19.92 13.49 -0.63
CA PHE A 68 18.60 13.83 -1.16
C PHE A 68 18.53 15.34 -1.39
N PRO A 69 18.02 15.79 -2.56
CA PRO A 69 17.94 17.20 -2.86
C PRO A 69 16.92 17.91 -1.96
N ASP A 70 17.14 19.20 -1.74
CA ASP A 70 16.34 20.00 -0.81
C ASP A 70 14.88 20.19 -1.28
N TRP A 71 14.63 20.01 -2.58
CA TRP A 71 13.28 20.13 -3.14
C TRP A 71 12.38 18.91 -2.85
N ILE A 72 12.94 17.79 -2.35
CA ILE A 72 12.11 16.69 -1.83
C ILE A 72 11.66 17.07 -0.41
N GLU A 73 10.34 17.15 -0.22
CA GLU A 73 9.75 17.39 1.09
C GLU A 73 10.11 16.29 2.07
N ARG A 74 10.27 16.67 3.33
CA ARG A 74 10.64 15.76 4.42
C ARG A 74 9.70 15.93 5.59
N VAL A 75 9.44 14.83 6.29
CA VAL A 75 8.75 14.85 7.58
C VAL A 75 9.53 14.00 8.57
N THR A 76 9.71 14.51 9.78
CA THR A 76 10.35 13.79 10.88
C THR A 76 9.29 13.24 11.82
N ALA A 77 9.41 11.96 12.15
CA ALA A 77 8.47 11.24 12.98
C ALA A 77 9.19 10.36 14.02
N PRO A 78 8.65 10.21 15.24
CA PRO A 78 9.21 9.32 16.25
C PRO A 78 9.30 7.88 15.77
N ASN A 79 10.40 7.20 16.09
CA ASN A 79 10.57 5.77 15.83
C ASN A 79 10.05 4.95 17.03
N ARG A 80 8.76 4.64 17.06
CA ARG A 80 8.10 3.90 18.17
C ARG A 80 8.47 2.42 18.25
N ARG A 81 9.53 1.94 17.60
CA ARG A 81 9.90 0.51 17.61
C ARG A 81 10.46 0.01 18.95
N THR A 82 10.83 0.87 19.87
CA THR A 82 11.34 0.49 21.18
C THR A 82 10.44 1.02 22.30
N ARG A 83 10.04 0.15 23.21
CA ARG A 83 9.38 0.54 24.49
C ARG A 83 10.22 1.53 25.34
N GLN A 84 11.46 1.78 24.92
CA GLN A 84 12.44 2.68 25.52
C GLN A 84 12.89 3.78 24.57
N ALA A 85 12.04 4.19 23.58
CA ALA A 85 12.38 5.29 22.69
C ALA A 85 12.70 6.55 23.50
N THR A 86 13.95 6.89 23.57
CA THR A 86 14.40 8.20 24.04
C THR A 86 14.09 9.23 22.95
N VAL A 87 13.96 10.51 23.31
CA VAL A 87 13.66 11.66 22.42
C VAL A 87 14.61 11.78 21.20
N ARG A 88 15.61 10.90 21.05
CA ARG A 88 16.59 10.88 19.96
C ARG A 88 16.30 9.88 18.83
N ASP A 89 15.28 9.05 18.95
CA ASP A 89 14.96 8.05 17.93
C ASP A 89 13.88 8.59 16.95
N GLU A 90 14.27 9.58 16.17
CA GLU A 90 13.44 10.12 15.10
C GLU A 90 13.93 9.61 13.75
N VAL A 91 12.99 9.46 12.81
CA VAL A 91 13.26 9.12 11.42
C VAL A 91 12.71 10.21 10.53
N THR A 92 13.53 10.72 9.63
CA THR A 92 13.12 11.68 8.62
C THR A 92 12.78 10.95 7.32
N TYR A 93 11.53 11.00 6.92
CA TYR A 93 10.99 10.36 5.72
C TYR A 93 10.94 11.34 4.55
N ALA A 94 11.07 10.84 3.32
CA ALA A 94 10.71 11.58 2.13
C ALA A 94 9.18 11.63 2.00
N VAL A 95 8.68 12.72 1.43
CA VAL A 95 7.26 12.90 1.08
C VAL A 95 7.17 13.23 -0.40
N CYS A 96 6.39 12.46 -1.16
CA CYS A 96 6.18 12.72 -2.58
C CYS A 96 5.03 13.71 -2.78
N ARG A 97 5.28 14.74 -3.60
CA ARG A 97 4.28 15.73 -4.03
C ARG A 97 4.08 15.78 -5.53
N GLY A 98 5.00 15.21 -6.28
CA GLY A 98 4.96 15.31 -7.74
C GLY A 98 5.73 14.22 -8.49
N PRO A 99 5.64 14.25 -9.83
CA PRO A 99 6.29 13.25 -10.68
C PRO A 99 7.83 13.21 -10.53
N ALA A 100 8.46 14.36 -10.25
CA ALA A 100 9.90 14.45 -10.05
C ALA A 100 10.36 13.69 -8.81
N ASP A 101 9.56 13.69 -7.73
CA ASP A 101 9.87 12.96 -6.51
C ASP A 101 9.89 11.46 -6.77
N LEU A 102 8.86 10.93 -7.46
CA LEU A 102 8.79 9.52 -7.85
C LEU A 102 9.98 9.12 -8.73
N ALA A 103 10.27 9.92 -9.77
CA ALA A 103 11.41 9.68 -10.66
C ALA A 103 12.74 9.68 -9.89
N TYR A 104 12.89 10.57 -8.92
CA TYR A 104 14.08 10.60 -8.06
C TYR A 104 14.20 9.35 -7.20
N LEU A 105 13.12 8.93 -6.53
CA LEU A 105 13.13 7.71 -5.72
C LEU A 105 13.48 6.48 -6.57
N ALA A 106 12.90 6.35 -7.76
CA ALA A 106 13.22 5.28 -8.70
C ALA A 106 14.71 5.32 -9.11
N ASN A 107 15.25 6.51 -9.40
CA ASN A 107 16.67 6.69 -9.73
C ASN A 107 17.59 6.30 -8.55
N GLN A 108 17.11 6.37 -7.31
CA GLN A 108 17.80 5.84 -6.12
C GLN A 108 17.66 4.32 -5.95
N GLY A 109 17.07 3.61 -6.91
CA GLY A 109 16.82 2.17 -6.85
C GLY A 109 15.65 1.78 -5.94
N CYS A 110 14.75 2.71 -5.64
CA CYS A 110 13.47 2.41 -4.99
C CYS A 110 12.55 1.75 -6.02
N ILE A 111 12.46 0.43 -6.00
CA ILE A 111 11.53 -0.32 -6.85
C ILE A 111 10.12 -0.19 -6.28
N THR A 112 9.94 -0.38 -4.97
CA THR A 112 8.62 -0.33 -4.35
C THR A 112 8.57 0.79 -3.31
N PRO A 113 7.94 1.93 -3.59
CA PRO A 113 7.57 2.89 -2.56
C PRO A 113 6.43 2.32 -1.71
N HIS A 114 6.61 2.31 -0.40
CA HIS A 114 5.60 2.01 0.59
C HIS A 114 5.18 3.29 1.29
N VAL A 115 3.88 3.52 1.43
CA VAL A 115 3.35 4.77 1.98
C VAL A 115 2.62 4.55 3.29
N TRP A 116 2.67 5.56 4.17
CA TRP A 116 1.86 5.62 5.37
C TRP A 116 0.38 5.78 5.03
N LEU A 117 -0.48 5.40 5.98
CA LEU A 117 -1.94 5.57 5.85
C LEU A 117 -2.42 6.97 6.29
N SER A 118 -1.50 7.84 6.67
CA SER A 118 -1.74 9.24 7.04
C SER A 118 -0.92 10.18 6.16
N ARG A 119 -1.29 11.46 6.15
CA ARG A 119 -0.64 12.53 5.37
C ARG A 119 -0.06 13.62 6.27
N THR A 120 0.96 14.32 5.78
CA THR A 120 1.44 15.56 6.38
C THR A 120 0.40 16.68 6.20
N PRO A 121 0.29 17.60 7.15
CA PRO A 121 1.11 17.73 8.36
C PRO A 121 0.70 16.80 9.50
N ASP A 122 -0.49 16.19 9.45
CA ASP A 122 -1.03 15.36 10.53
C ASP A 122 -0.81 13.87 10.27
N ILE A 123 0.35 13.37 10.68
CA ILE A 123 0.74 11.97 10.50
C ILE A 123 0.17 11.00 11.56
N HIS A 124 -0.54 11.53 12.56
CA HIS A 124 -1.10 10.73 13.65
C HIS A 124 -2.56 10.32 13.41
N HIS A 125 -3.27 11.02 12.53
CA HIS A 125 -4.65 10.74 12.15
C HIS A 125 -4.70 10.17 10.72
N PRO A 126 -4.89 8.84 10.56
CA PRO A 126 -4.97 8.23 9.24
C PRO A 126 -6.19 8.70 8.46
N ASP A 127 -5.99 8.91 7.15
CA ASP A 127 -7.06 9.14 6.18
C ASP A 127 -7.43 7.87 5.41
N GLN A 128 -6.82 6.74 5.76
CA GLN A 128 -7.12 5.42 5.21
C GLN A 128 -6.99 4.35 6.28
N MET A 129 -7.84 3.32 6.16
CA MET A 129 -7.70 2.05 6.83
C MET A 129 -7.53 0.95 5.78
N VAL A 130 -6.71 -0.06 6.03
CA VAL A 130 -6.42 -1.12 5.06
C VAL A 130 -6.52 -2.50 5.68
N PHE A 131 -7.10 -3.42 4.92
CA PHE A 131 -7.08 -4.85 5.19
C PHE A 131 -6.23 -5.52 4.11
N ASP A 132 -5.13 -6.15 4.52
CA ASP A 132 -4.22 -6.88 3.65
C ASP A 132 -4.62 -8.36 3.67
N LEU A 133 -5.17 -8.85 2.56
CA LEU A 133 -5.68 -10.19 2.43
C LEU A 133 -4.56 -11.10 1.90
N ASP A 134 -3.94 -11.86 2.80
CA ASP A 134 -2.82 -12.75 2.50
C ASP A 134 -3.30 -14.20 2.33
N PRO A 135 -3.33 -14.75 1.10
CA PRO A 135 -3.78 -16.11 0.86
C PRO A 135 -2.78 -17.13 1.44
N ALA A 136 -3.30 -18.14 2.10
CA ALA A 136 -2.52 -19.27 2.59
C ALA A 136 -2.13 -20.25 1.47
N SER A 137 -2.85 -20.23 0.35
CA SER A 137 -2.67 -21.09 -0.83
C SER A 137 -2.63 -20.27 -2.11
N GLU A 138 -2.41 -20.93 -3.24
CA GLU A 138 -2.50 -20.32 -4.58
C GLU A 138 -3.95 -20.27 -5.11
N ASP A 139 -4.91 -20.77 -4.36
CA ASP A 139 -6.32 -20.73 -4.75
C ASP A 139 -6.89 -19.32 -4.64
N VAL A 140 -6.98 -18.66 -5.77
CA VAL A 140 -7.48 -17.27 -5.88
C VAL A 140 -8.96 -17.16 -5.48
N ARG A 141 -9.74 -18.24 -5.49
CA ARG A 141 -11.16 -18.23 -5.13
C ARG A 141 -11.35 -17.87 -3.66
N VAL A 142 -10.50 -18.38 -2.77
CA VAL A 142 -10.54 -18.03 -1.33
C VAL A 142 -10.26 -16.53 -1.13
N LEU A 143 -9.31 -15.99 -1.88
CA LEU A 143 -8.97 -14.56 -1.82
C LEU A 143 -10.11 -13.68 -2.31
N ARG A 144 -10.76 -14.06 -3.43
CA ARG A 144 -11.93 -13.34 -3.97
C ARG A 144 -13.10 -13.39 -3.00
N SER A 145 -13.39 -14.57 -2.42
CA SER A 145 -14.43 -14.74 -1.41
C SER A 145 -14.18 -13.87 -0.17
N ALA A 146 -12.93 -13.81 0.31
CA ALA A 146 -12.57 -12.96 1.44
C ALA A 146 -12.75 -11.47 1.14
N ALA A 147 -12.36 -11.02 -0.05
CA ALA A 147 -12.52 -9.64 -0.47
C ALA A 147 -14.01 -9.26 -0.59
N ALA A 148 -14.82 -10.14 -1.19
CA ALA A 148 -16.28 -9.91 -1.33
C ALA A 148 -16.98 -9.89 0.04
N ALA A 149 -16.66 -10.83 0.93
CA ALA A 149 -17.24 -10.88 2.28
C ALA A 149 -16.86 -9.65 3.12
N LEU A 150 -15.60 -9.21 3.02
CA LEU A 150 -15.16 -7.98 3.69
C LEU A 150 -15.85 -6.74 3.12
N HIS A 151 -15.99 -6.66 1.79
CA HIS A 151 -16.72 -5.56 1.13
C HIS A 151 -18.14 -5.47 1.64
N GLY A 152 -18.88 -6.60 1.66
CA GLY A 152 -20.25 -6.65 2.17
C GLY A 152 -20.35 -6.22 3.64
N LEU A 153 -19.43 -6.67 4.51
CA LEU A 153 -19.41 -6.23 5.90
C LEU A 153 -19.15 -4.72 6.03
N LEU A 154 -18.22 -4.17 5.23
CA LEU A 154 -17.95 -2.73 5.25
C LEU A 154 -19.17 -1.92 4.75
N GLU A 155 -19.92 -2.41 3.76
CA GLU A 155 -21.19 -1.80 3.32
C GLU A 155 -22.27 -1.84 4.42
N GLU A 156 -22.41 -2.96 5.15
CA GLU A 156 -23.30 -3.05 6.33
C GLU A 156 -22.95 -1.98 7.37
N LEU A 157 -21.65 -1.71 7.54
CA LEU A 157 -21.15 -0.67 8.45
C LEU A 157 -21.29 0.76 7.87
N GLY A 158 -21.70 0.91 6.59
CA GLY A 158 -21.83 2.18 5.91
C GLY A 158 -20.49 2.80 5.52
N LEU A 159 -19.48 1.99 5.30
CA LEU A 159 -18.15 2.39 4.89
C LEU A 159 -17.92 2.04 3.42
N ALA A 160 -17.58 3.02 2.60
CA ALA A 160 -17.10 2.78 1.26
C ALA A 160 -15.74 2.09 1.29
N SER A 161 -15.52 1.16 0.39
CA SER A 161 -14.25 0.45 0.28
C SER A 161 -13.76 0.36 -1.16
N PHE A 162 -12.45 0.34 -1.33
CA PHE A 162 -11.76 0.36 -2.61
C PHE A 162 -10.78 -0.80 -2.70
N LEU A 163 -10.78 -1.48 -3.83
CA LEU A 163 -9.97 -2.68 -4.05
C LEU A 163 -8.67 -2.33 -4.78
N LYS A 164 -7.58 -3.01 -4.42
CA LYS A 164 -6.36 -3.03 -5.24
C LYS A 164 -5.63 -4.36 -5.13
N SER A 165 -4.89 -4.73 -6.17
CA SER A 165 -3.93 -5.82 -6.07
C SER A 165 -2.76 -5.43 -5.14
N SER A 166 -2.21 -6.39 -4.40
CA SER A 166 -0.97 -6.14 -3.65
C SER A 166 0.26 -6.02 -4.58
N GLY A 167 0.10 -6.33 -5.88
CA GLY A 167 1.20 -6.50 -6.83
C GLY A 167 2.02 -7.76 -6.52
N SER A 168 1.49 -8.67 -5.71
CA SER A 168 2.00 -9.99 -5.40
C SER A 168 0.85 -10.99 -5.51
N ARG A 169 0.56 -11.79 -4.48
CA ARG A 169 -0.51 -12.79 -4.51
C ARG A 169 -1.82 -12.31 -3.91
N GLY A 170 -1.79 -11.29 -3.06
CA GLY A 170 -2.91 -10.81 -2.26
C GLY A 170 -3.67 -9.64 -2.86
N LEU A 171 -4.72 -9.25 -2.13
CA LEU A 171 -5.53 -8.06 -2.36
C LEU A 171 -5.48 -7.15 -1.13
N HIS A 172 -5.59 -5.84 -1.35
CA HIS A 172 -5.83 -4.88 -0.28
C HIS A 172 -7.23 -4.28 -0.47
N VAL A 173 -8.00 -4.26 0.61
CA VAL A 173 -9.25 -3.49 0.70
C VAL A 173 -8.94 -2.23 1.50
N VAL A 174 -9.15 -1.07 0.89
CA VAL A 174 -8.83 0.25 1.44
C VAL A 174 -10.11 1.00 1.72
N VAL A 175 -10.25 1.52 2.93
CA VAL A 175 -11.38 2.33 3.38
C VAL A 175 -10.89 3.76 3.57
N PRO A 176 -11.42 4.74 2.81
CA PRO A 176 -11.08 6.15 3.01
C PRO A 176 -11.74 6.69 4.28
N LEU A 177 -10.98 7.45 5.05
CA LEU A 177 -11.41 8.00 6.34
C LEU A 177 -11.28 9.52 6.36
N VAL A 178 -12.22 10.17 7.04
CA VAL A 178 -11.98 11.51 7.55
C VAL A 178 -10.97 11.38 8.70
N PRO A 179 -9.81 12.08 8.67
CA PRO A 179 -8.75 11.93 9.67
C PRO A 179 -9.13 12.59 11.01
N ALA A 180 -10.14 12.05 11.69
CA ALA A 180 -10.73 12.58 12.91
C ALA A 180 -10.32 11.80 14.17
N VAL A 181 -9.80 10.58 14.00
CA VAL A 181 -9.37 9.69 15.10
C VAL A 181 -7.93 9.24 14.88
N ASP A 182 -7.26 8.90 15.97
CA ASP A 182 -5.85 8.51 15.92
C ASP A 182 -5.62 7.09 15.36
N THR A 183 -4.37 6.79 15.10
CA THR A 183 -3.91 5.49 14.56
C THR A 183 -4.34 4.31 15.45
N ASP A 184 -4.31 4.46 16.78
CA ASP A 184 -4.62 3.36 17.69
C ASP A 184 -6.13 3.05 17.66
N THR A 185 -6.97 4.07 17.53
CA THR A 185 -8.42 3.95 17.33
C THR A 185 -8.76 3.27 15.98
N VAL A 186 -8.13 3.70 14.88
CA VAL A 186 -8.33 3.07 13.57
C VAL A 186 -7.90 1.60 13.61
N LYS A 187 -6.78 1.30 14.25
CA LYS A 187 -6.30 -0.06 14.40
C LYS A 187 -7.27 -0.91 15.23
N ALA A 188 -7.75 -0.41 16.35
CA ALA A 188 -8.72 -1.14 17.20
C ALA A 188 -10.01 -1.45 16.41
N PHE A 189 -10.52 -0.49 15.65
CA PHE A 189 -11.68 -0.68 14.78
C PHE A 189 -11.40 -1.75 13.71
N SER A 190 -10.24 -1.72 13.05
CA SER A 190 -9.89 -2.72 12.03
C SER A 190 -9.75 -4.14 12.60
N ILE A 191 -9.29 -4.28 13.85
CA ILE A 191 -9.26 -5.56 14.57
C ILE A 191 -10.69 -6.07 14.74
N ALA A 192 -11.59 -5.25 15.28
CA ALA A 192 -12.96 -5.66 15.56
C ALA A 192 -13.72 -6.06 14.27
N VAL A 193 -13.51 -5.33 13.15
CA VAL A 193 -14.07 -5.72 11.84
C VAL A 193 -13.54 -7.09 11.40
N ALA A 194 -12.23 -7.32 11.51
CA ALA A 194 -11.62 -8.59 11.12
C ALA A 194 -12.08 -9.76 12.02
N GLU A 195 -12.29 -9.52 13.30
CA GLU A 195 -12.83 -10.52 14.26
C GLU A 195 -14.27 -10.90 13.91
N VAL A 196 -15.15 -9.92 13.61
CA VAL A 196 -16.53 -10.18 13.15
C VAL A 196 -16.51 -10.98 11.84
N LEU A 197 -15.66 -10.62 10.89
CA LEU A 197 -15.56 -11.33 9.62
C LEU A 197 -15.08 -12.78 9.83
N ALA A 198 -14.06 -13.00 10.65
CA ALA A 198 -13.55 -14.32 10.97
C ALA A 198 -14.58 -15.17 11.75
N ALA A 199 -15.40 -14.55 12.62
CA ALA A 199 -16.49 -15.24 13.33
C ALA A 199 -17.63 -15.66 12.40
N ARG A 200 -17.91 -14.88 11.33
CA ARG A 200 -18.91 -15.22 10.30
C ARG A 200 -18.41 -16.34 9.36
N HIS A 201 -17.10 -16.48 9.19
CA HIS A 201 -16.46 -17.44 8.28
C HIS A 201 -15.31 -18.20 8.96
N PRO A 202 -15.58 -18.96 10.04
CA PRO A 202 -14.55 -19.53 10.91
C PRO A 202 -13.67 -20.59 10.23
N ASP A 203 -14.18 -21.23 9.18
CA ASP A 203 -13.44 -22.26 8.42
C ASP A 203 -12.52 -21.65 7.36
N ASP A 204 -12.80 -20.43 6.88
CA ASP A 204 -12.12 -19.82 5.74
C ASP A 204 -11.12 -18.73 6.18
N PHE A 205 -11.46 -17.91 7.20
CA PHE A 205 -10.69 -16.72 7.57
C PHE A 205 -10.19 -16.78 9.01
N THR A 206 -9.09 -16.08 9.27
CA THR A 206 -8.50 -16.00 10.61
C THR A 206 -7.78 -14.68 10.83
N VAL A 207 -7.77 -14.20 12.07
CA VAL A 207 -6.93 -13.10 12.56
C VAL A 207 -5.64 -13.60 13.21
N GLU A 208 -5.38 -14.91 13.18
CA GLU A 208 -4.19 -15.51 13.79
C GLU A 208 -2.93 -15.19 12.99
N GLY A 209 -2.03 -14.43 13.61
CA GLY A 209 -0.79 -13.97 12.98
C GLY A 209 0.22 -15.08 12.70
N ARG A 210 0.25 -16.15 13.52
CA ARG A 210 1.21 -17.25 13.40
C ARG A 210 0.77 -18.23 12.32
N ILE A 211 1.59 -18.41 11.28
CA ILE A 211 1.28 -19.30 10.13
C ILE A 211 0.89 -20.71 10.59
N ALA A 212 1.61 -21.28 11.58
CA ALA A 212 1.34 -22.62 12.10
C ALA A 212 -0.08 -22.79 12.68
N ASN A 213 -0.71 -21.71 13.15
CA ASN A 213 -2.04 -21.75 13.77
C ASN A 213 -3.17 -21.36 12.80
N ARG A 214 -2.83 -20.98 11.54
CA ARG A 214 -3.85 -20.60 10.55
C ARG A 214 -4.63 -21.77 10.00
N HIS A 215 -4.06 -22.98 10.05
CA HIS A 215 -4.68 -24.23 9.55
C HIS A 215 -5.22 -24.11 8.12
N GLY A 216 -4.48 -23.44 7.23
CA GLY A 216 -4.86 -23.23 5.83
C GLY A 216 -5.83 -22.08 5.58
N ARG A 217 -6.33 -21.40 6.63
CA ARG A 217 -7.24 -20.25 6.52
C ARG A 217 -6.52 -19.00 6.03
N LEU A 218 -7.24 -18.15 5.30
CA LEU A 218 -6.75 -16.85 4.87
C LEU A 218 -6.56 -15.94 6.08
N TYR A 219 -5.41 -15.28 6.15
CA TYR A 219 -5.08 -14.31 7.20
C TYR A 219 -5.54 -12.91 6.82
N LEU A 220 -6.38 -12.33 7.68
CA LEU A 220 -6.81 -10.94 7.61
C LEU A 220 -5.76 -10.07 8.31
N ASP A 221 -4.74 -9.58 7.57
CA ASP A 221 -3.68 -8.75 8.15
C ASP A 221 -4.14 -7.29 8.32
N ILE A 222 -4.41 -6.94 9.57
CA ILE A 222 -4.76 -5.57 10.01
C ILE A 222 -3.55 -4.81 10.55
N GLY A 223 -2.39 -5.44 10.60
CA GLY A 223 -1.17 -4.86 11.17
C GLY A 223 -0.70 -3.58 10.46
N ARG A 224 -1.12 -3.39 9.19
CA ARG A 224 -0.83 -2.19 8.42
C ARG A 224 -1.46 -0.91 8.99
N ASN A 225 -2.50 -1.02 9.82
CA ASN A 225 -3.17 0.11 10.46
C ASN A 225 -2.44 0.64 11.72
N GLY A 226 -1.30 0.07 12.07
CA GLY A 226 -0.46 0.56 13.16
C GLY A 226 0.33 1.81 12.80
N TYR A 227 0.76 2.56 13.83
CA TYR A 227 1.63 3.74 13.64
C TYR A 227 2.92 3.39 12.87
N ALA A 228 3.26 4.22 11.89
CA ALA A 228 4.42 4.06 11.03
C ALA A 228 4.46 2.72 10.24
N GLN A 229 3.33 2.03 10.17
CA GLN A 229 3.16 0.94 9.23
C GLN A 229 2.83 1.47 7.83
N THR A 230 3.06 0.64 6.83
CA THR A 230 2.96 1.07 5.44
C THR A 230 2.34 -0.02 4.59
N MET A 231 1.73 0.38 3.50
CA MET A 231 1.36 -0.51 2.40
C MET A 231 2.15 -0.19 1.13
N ALA A 232 2.28 -1.14 0.22
CA ALA A 232 2.77 -0.85 -1.12
C ALA A 232 1.85 0.20 -1.77
N ALA A 233 2.42 1.29 -2.25
CA ALA A 233 1.65 2.37 -2.84
C ALA A 233 0.83 1.87 -4.05
N PRO A 234 -0.35 2.46 -4.33
CA PRO A 234 -1.03 2.22 -5.60
C PRO A 234 -0.08 2.53 -6.76
N TYR A 235 -0.10 1.68 -7.79
CA TYR A 235 0.81 1.71 -8.94
C TYR A 235 2.30 1.44 -8.61
N ALA A 236 2.64 0.98 -7.40
CA ALA A 236 4.01 0.60 -7.08
C ALA A 236 4.42 -0.70 -7.77
N VAL A 237 5.58 -0.68 -8.42
CA VAL A 237 6.23 -1.90 -8.94
C VAL A 237 6.72 -2.73 -7.76
N ARG A 238 6.60 -4.06 -7.85
CA ARG A 238 7.13 -4.97 -6.82
C ARG A 238 8.49 -5.52 -7.25
N GLY A 239 9.41 -5.61 -6.31
CA GLY A 239 10.74 -6.19 -6.53
C GLY A 239 10.69 -7.73 -6.65
N ARG A 240 9.98 -8.23 -7.67
CA ARG A 240 9.79 -9.65 -8.00
C ARG A 240 9.94 -9.86 -9.50
N PRO A 241 10.31 -11.08 -9.98
CA PRO A 241 10.31 -11.43 -11.39
C PRO A 241 9.00 -11.01 -12.06
N GLY A 242 9.07 -10.55 -13.31
CA GLY A 242 7.93 -10.00 -14.05
C GLY A 242 7.60 -8.55 -13.72
N ALA A 243 8.26 -7.93 -12.72
CA ALA A 243 7.98 -6.57 -12.27
C ALA A 243 6.48 -6.28 -12.08
N PRO A 244 5.73 -7.10 -11.32
CA PRO A 244 4.29 -6.92 -11.17
C PRO A 244 3.99 -5.61 -10.42
N VAL A 245 2.80 -5.08 -10.66
CA VAL A 245 2.36 -3.77 -10.16
C VAL A 245 1.18 -3.92 -9.21
N SER A 246 1.20 -3.13 -8.14
CA SER A 246 0.08 -3.00 -7.21
C SER A 246 -0.94 -2.00 -7.77
N VAL A 247 -1.98 -2.48 -8.45
CA VAL A 247 -2.93 -1.61 -9.17
C VAL A 247 -4.28 -1.48 -8.46
N PRO A 248 -4.89 -0.28 -8.45
CA PRO A 248 -6.31 -0.11 -8.15
C PRO A 248 -7.18 -0.95 -9.07
N LEU A 249 -8.22 -1.55 -8.52
CA LEU A 249 -9.20 -2.40 -9.22
C LEU A 249 -10.61 -1.89 -8.93
N ASP A 250 -11.50 -2.00 -9.90
CA ASP A 250 -12.92 -1.89 -9.66
C ASP A 250 -13.46 -3.17 -9.00
N TRP A 251 -14.51 -3.06 -8.17
CA TRP A 251 -15.09 -4.25 -7.54
C TRP A 251 -15.66 -5.24 -8.54
N SER A 252 -16.11 -4.79 -9.71
CA SER A 252 -16.58 -5.65 -10.81
C SER A 252 -15.46 -6.51 -11.42
N GLU A 253 -14.20 -6.16 -11.20
CA GLU A 253 -13.04 -6.94 -11.68
C GLU A 253 -12.62 -8.07 -10.72
N LEU A 254 -13.30 -8.18 -9.54
CA LEU A 254 -12.90 -9.14 -8.51
C LEU A 254 -13.00 -10.59 -9.00
N ASP A 255 -14.04 -10.94 -9.73
CA ASP A 255 -14.27 -12.30 -10.21
C ASP A 255 -13.24 -12.74 -11.27
N ASP A 256 -12.66 -11.78 -12.00
CA ASP A 256 -11.63 -12.01 -13.00
C ASP A 256 -10.21 -11.73 -12.50
N PHE A 257 -10.05 -11.38 -11.22
CA PHE A 257 -8.74 -11.04 -10.65
C PHE A 257 -7.75 -12.19 -10.77
N VAL A 258 -6.59 -11.91 -11.36
CA VAL A 258 -5.43 -12.82 -11.42
C VAL A 258 -4.22 -12.12 -10.81
N PRO A 259 -3.56 -12.74 -9.80
CA PRO A 259 -2.34 -12.21 -9.23
C PRO A 259 -1.26 -12.00 -10.30
N GLY A 260 -0.63 -10.81 -10.29
CA GLY A 260 0.47 -10.49 -11.21
C GLY A 260 0.07 -10.18 -12.65
N ALA A 261 -1.23 -10.08 -12.98
CA ALA A 261 -1.71 -9.78 -14.34
C ALA A 261 -1.18 -8.44 -14.88
N HIS A 262 -0.99 -7.45 -14.00
CA HIS A 262 -0.45 -6.15 -14.39
C HIS A 262 1.03 -6.06 -14.03
N THR A 263 1.83 -5.69 -15.02
CA THR A 263 3.28 -5.53 -14.88
C THR A 263 3.71 -4.13 -15.28
N LEU A 264 4.96 -3.78 -15.01
CA LEU A 264 5.57 -2.53 -15.47
C LEU A 264 5.37 -2.31 -16.97
N ARG A 265 5.45 -3.36 -17.79
CA ARG A 265 5.34 -3.27 -19.25
C ARG A 265 3.91 -3.29 -19.78
N THR A 266 2.93 -3.81 -19.00
CA THR A 266 1.53 -3.92 -19.45
C THR A 266 0.60 -2.87 -18.84
N ILE A 267 1.13 -1.93 -18.04
CA ILE A 267 0.32 -0.95 -17.31
C ILE A 267 -0.45 0.03 -18.22
N ALA A 268 -0.02 0.21 -19.47
CA ALA A 268 -0.60 1.18 -20.38
C ALA A 268 -2.12 1.00 -20.57
N ASP A 269 -2.59 -0.24 -20.74
CA ASP A 269 -4.00 -0.55 -20.90
C ASP A 269 -4.81 -0.16 -19.65
N ARG A 270 -4.23 -0.38 -18.48
CA ARG A 270 -4.84 0.01 -17.20
C ARG A 270 -4.96 1.52 -17.06
N LEU A 271 -3.95 2.27 -17.51
CA LEU A 271 -3.98 3.73 -17.47
C LEU A 271 -4.95 4.34 -18.48
N ALA A 272 -5.23 3.66 -19.60
CA ALA A 272 -6.22 4.06 -20.57
C ALA A 272 -7.67 3.86 -20.10
N ALA A 273 -7.89 2.92 -19.18
CA ALA A 273 -9.21 2.67 -18.59
C ALA A 273 -9.60 3.77 -17.58
N PRO A 274 -10.89 3.91 -17.23
CA PRO A 274 -11.33 4.76 -16.13
C PRO A 274 -10.58 4.45 -14.83
N ASP A 275 -10.44 5.47 -13.96
CA ASP A 275 -9.78 5.28 -12.67
C ASP A 275 -10.73 4.57 -11.68
N PRO A 276 -10.43 3.34 -11.24
CA PRO A 276 -11.28 2.64 -10.27
C PRO A 276 -11.35 3.33 -8.91
N TRP A 277 -10.36 4.18 -8.61
CA TRP A 277 -10.32 4.95 -7.37
C TRP A 277 -10.73 6.42 -7.56
N ALA A 278 -11.37 6.74 -8.70
CA ALA A 278 -12.02 8.03 -8.86
C ALA A 278 -13.04 8.22 -7.73
N GLY A 279 -12.92 9.33 -6.99
CA GLY A 279 -13.82 9.61 -5.88
C GLY A 279 -13.40 9.02 -4.52
N LEU A 280 -12.21 8.38 -4.39
CA LEU A 280 -11.73 7.85 -3.12
C LEU A 280 -11.82 8.88 -1.98
N ASP A 281 -11.29 10.09 -2.16
CA ASP A 281 -11.27 11.11 -1.12
C ASP A 281 -12.69 11.64 -0.80
N ALA A 282 -13.59 11.65 -1.80
CA ALA A 282 -14.98 12.09 -1.62
C ALA A 282 -15.84 11.06 -0.85
N ALA A 283 -15.44 9.78 -0.87
CA ALA A 283 -16.09 8.70 -0.15
C ALA A 283 -15.62 8.56 1.31
N ALA A 284 -14.73 9.44 1.78
CA ALA A 284 -14.18 9.37 3.13
C ALA A 284 -15.28 9.51 4.19
N SER A 285 -15.29 8.58 5.13
CA SER A 285 -16.28 8.50 6.21
C SER A 285 -15.65 8.63 7.59
N ARG A 286 -16.45 9.07 8.58
CA ARG A 286 -16.07 9.02 9.99
C ARG A 286 -16.38 7.65 10.56
N LEU A 287 -15.58 7.19 11.55
CA LEU A 287 -15.73 5.86 12.14
C LEU A 287 -16.81 5.78 13.22
N GLU A 288 -17.31 6.90 13.75
CA GLU A 288 -18.22 6.88 14.89
C GLU A 288 -19.51 6.11 14.60
N ALA A 289 -20.17 6.39 13.46
CA ALA A 289 -21.40 5.71 13.07
C ALA A 289 -21.17 4.22 12.73
N ALA A 290 -20.06 3.92 12.07
CA ALA A 290 -19.64 2.55 11.78
C ALA A 290 -19.32 1.77 13.06
N GLY A 291 -18.71 2.42 14.07
CA GLY A 291 -18.42 1.83 15.37
C GLY A 291 -19.70 1.45 16.14
N ALA A 292 -20.73 2.28 16.10
CA ALA A 292 -22.03 1.96 16.70
C ALA A 292 -22.64 0.72 16.05
N ARG A 293 -22.66 0.65 14.70
CA ARG A 293 -23.19 -0.52 13.97
C ARG A 293 -22.36 -1.78 14.23
N LEU A 294 -21.03 -1.66 14.29
CA LEU A 294 -20.15 -2.79 14.57
C LEU A 294 -20.41 -3.39 15.96
N ALA A 295 -20.68 -2.56 16.97
CA ALA A 295 -21.04 -3.01 18.30
C ALA A 295 -22.36 -3.79 18.38
N GLU A 296 -23.26 -3.60 17.41
CA GLU A 296 -24.53 -4.35 17.29
C GLU A 296 -24.33 -5.74 16.66
N LEU A 297 -23.19 -5.97 15.98
CA LEU A 297 -22.88 -7.23 15.28
C LEU A 297 -22.07 -8.23 16.14
N GLY A 298 -21.46 -7.79 17.20
CA GLY A 298 -20.64 -8.60 18.13
C GLY A 298 -21.36 -8.80 19.42
#